data_e8adebd563c48a57fa4e4f19b705bff2
#
_entry.id   e8adebd563c48a57fa4e4f19b705bff2
#
_cell.length_a   1.000
_cell.length_b   1.000
_cell.length_c   1.000
_cell.angle_alpha   90.00
_cell.angle_beta   90.00
_cell.angle_gamma   90.00
#
_symmetry.space_group_name_H-M   'P 1'
#
loop_
_entity.id
_entity.type
_entity.pdbx_description
1 polymer ?
#
loop_
_entity_poly.entity_id
_entity_poly.type
_entity_poly.pdbx_seq_one_letter_code
_entity_poly.pdbx_strand_id
1 'polypeptide(L)'
;PQPYTVPSTSTPADLAGLRRPDGQPFAVSAASYGSVFTLSTPAPVRIDIPADRPGGTIILRKSASSPTAVPGDPVQYRIIVQNGDAGRGTGAITVTDTLPAEMRLKLNSVRYNGMTVAYSATPDGRRLTIELPPLSRSGSGILTYILEVRPDAKPGLSLNQASARDNRGAQSAIADAAVRILRDGITDRMTIIGRITDGGCTVDPSAANGIPGVRVMLEDGSYAVTDIEGRYHFEGVLPGMHVVQIDPSSLPSDQVP
;
A
#
# COMPACT_ATOMS: atom_id res chain seq x y z
N PRO A 1 22.86 -18.06 13.22
CA PRO A 1 21.94 -19.20 13.28
C PRO A 1 21.03 -19.03 14.48
N GLN A 2 19.71 -19.10 14.31
CA GLN A 2 18.81 -19.10 15.45
C GLN A 2 18.91 -20.44 16.16
N PRO A 3 18.97 -20.47 17.51
CA PRO A 3 19.07 -21.71 18.27
C PRO A 3 17.78 -22.54 18.13
N TYR A 4 17.89 -23.86 18.15
CA TYR A 4 16.75 -24.75 18.27
C TYR A 4 15.98 -24.47 19.57
N THR A 5 14.65 -24.57 19.52
CA THR A 5 13.82 -24.55 20.73
C THR A 5 13.76 -25.97 21.31
N VAL A 6 14.18 -26.13 22.60
CA VAL A 6 14.22 -27.41 23.29
C VAL A 6 13.52 -27.24 24.65
N PRO A 7 12.57 -28.10 24.99
CA PRO A 7 11.93 -29.11 24.14
C PRO A 7 11.03 -28.48 23.07
N SER A 8 10.64 -29.30 22.08
CA SER A 8 9.70 -28.85 21.02
C SER A 8 8.38 -28.37 21.61
N THR A 9 7.77 -27.34 20.97
CA THR A 9 6.42 -26.88 21.26
C THR A 9 5.34 -27.81 20.68
N SER A 10 5.71 -28.75 19.79
CA SER A 10 4.80 -29.76 19.24
C SER A 10 4.43 -30.78 20.32
N THR A 11 3.16 -31.21 20.31
CA THR A 11 2.67 -32.21 21.25
C THR A 11 3.13 -33.64 20.87
N PRO A 12 3.14 -34.61 21.80
CA PRO A 12 3.41 -36.01 21.44
C PRO A 12 2.51 -36.55 20.32
N ALA A 13 1.26 -36.11 20.26
CA ALA A 13 0.32 -36.49 19.21
C ALA A 13 0.76 -36.00 17.82
N ASP A 14 1.32 -34.79 17.74
CA ASP A 14 1.82 -34.21 16.48
C ASP A 14 3.06 -35.00 15.97
N LEU A 15 3.81 -35.62 16.88
CA LEU A 15 5.03 -36.37 16.58
C LEU A 15 4.79 -37.86 16.31
N ALA A 16 3.60 -38.37 16.63
CA ALA A 16 3.28 -39.82 16.57
C ALA A 16 3.46 -40.45 15.17
N GLY A 17 3.32 -39.64 14.10
CA GLY A 17 3.52 -40.08 12.71
C GLY A 17 4.97 -40.07 12.25
N LEU A 18 5.88 -39.46 13.01
CA LEU A 18 7.28 -39.34 12.64
C LEU A 18 8.05 -40.63 12.91
N ARG A 19 9.07 -40.88 12.10
CA ARG A 19 9.97 -42.03 12.24
C ARG A 19 11.39 -41.54 12.24
N ARG A 20 12.24 -42.27 12.99
CA ARG A 20 13.70 -42.12 12.96
C ARG A 20 14.27 -42.56 11.60
N PRO A 21 15.50 -42.20 11.27
CA PRO A 21 16.18 -42.67 10.05
C PRO A 21 16.24 -44.20 9.91
N ASP A 22 16.22 -44.92 11.04
CA ASP A 22 16.18 -46.38 11.09
C ASP A 22 14.74 -46.96 10.98
N GLY A 23 13.72 -46.12 10.73
CA GLY A 23 12.34 -46.52 10.59
C GLY A 23 11.57 -46.75 11.89
N GLN A 24 12.26 -46.74 13.05
CA GLN A 24 11.62 -46.95 14.34
C GLN A 24 10.92 -45.69 14.85
N PRO A 25 9.86 -45.82 15.69
CA PRO A 25 9.25 -44.66 16.33
C PRO A 25 10.20 -43.98 17.30
N PHE A 26 9.94 -42.68 17.55
CA PHE A 26 10.62 -41.95 18.60
C PHE A 26 10.11 -42.42 19.98
N ALA A 27 11.04 -42.58 20.95
CA ALA A 27 10.72 -42.87 22.34
C ALA A 27 10.43 -41.55 23.09
N VAL A 28 9.23 -41.00 22.86
CA VAL A 28 8.76 -39.73 23.45
C VAL A 28 7.99 -40.04 24.73
N SER A 29 8.38 -39.43 25.83
CA SER A 29 7.77 -39.53 27.15
C SER A 29 7.61 -38.15 27.80
N ALA A 30 7.03 -38.08 29.00
CA ALA A 30 6.98 -36.83 29.74
C ALA A 30 8.36 -36.20 29.96
N ALA A 31 9.39 -37.03 30.18
CA ALA A 31 10.78 -36.57 30.31
C ALA A 31 11.32 -35.89 29.04
N SER A 32 10.83 -36.26 27.86
CA SER A 32 11.19 -35.61 26.58
C SER A 32 10.80 -34.13 26.53
N TYR A 33 9.88 -33.72 27.40
CA TYR A 33 9.35 -32.35 27.54
C TYR A 33 9.79 -31.67 28.84
N GLY A 34 10.88 -32.16 29.45
CA GLY A 34 11.50 -31.56 30.63
C GLY A 34 10.78 -31.91 31.94
N SER A 35 9.85 -32.89 31.96
CA SER A 35 9.25 -33.39 33.19
C SER A 35 10.14 -34.44 33.88
N VAL A 36 10.00 -34.56 35.18
CA VAL A 36 10.72 -35.56 35.99
C VAL A 36 10.28 -36.97 35.62
N PHE A 37 11.19 -37.93 35.71
CA PHE A 37 10.93 -39.36 35.55
C PHE A 37 11.77 -40.15 36.54
N THR A 38 11.37 -41.39 36.82
CA THR A 38 12.04 -42.26 37.76
C THR A 38 12.71 -43.40 37.01
N LEU A 39 13.99 -43.64 37.33
CA LEU A 39 14.69 -44.87 36.94
C LEU A 39 14.46 -45.94 37.99
N SER A 40 13.73 -46.98 37.62
CA SER A 40 13.37 -48.07 38.54
C SER A 40 14.17 -49.38 38.32
N THR A 41 14.89 -49.44 37.21
CA THR A 41 15.70 -50.61 36.85
C THR A 41 17.06 -50.22 36.30
N PRO A 42 18.10 -51.07 36.35
CA PRO A 42 19.39 -50.78 35.75
C PRO A 42 19.42 -50.89 34.23
N ALA A 43 18.29 -51.15 33.60
CA ALA A 43 18.21 -51.24 32.12
C ALA A 43 18.37 -49.84 31.48
N PRO A 44 19.00 -49.75 30.29
CA PRO A 44 19.11 -48.50 29.59
C PRO A 44 17.76 -47.92 29.24
N VAL A 45 17.51 -46.64 29.56
CA VAL A 45 16.31 -45.91 29.19
C VAL A 45 16.64 -44.99 28.02
N ARG A 46 15.85 -45.09 26.96
CA ARG A 46 15.95 -44.19 25.83
C ARG A 46 14.89 -43.11 25.93
N ILE A 47 15.31 -41.87 25.79
CA ILE A 47 14.44 -40.68 25.73
C ILE A 47 14.85 -39.84 24.54
N ASP A 48 14.00 -39.69 23.57
CA ASP A 48 14.23 -38.80 22.43
C ASP A 48 13.64 -37.41 22.75
N ILE A 49 14.47 -36.41 22.82
CA ILE A 49 14.03 -35.03 23.10
C ILE A 49 13.78 -34.32 21.76
N PRO A 50 12.50 -34.02 21.43
CA PRO A 50 12.20 -33.27 20.21
C PRO A 50 12.68 -31.83 20.35
N ALA A 51 13.23 -31.28 19.28
CA ALA A 51 13.65 -29.91 19.21
C ALA A 51 13.04 -29.26 17.94
N ASP A 52 12.50 -28.06 18.11
CA ASP A 52 12.03 -27.30 16.95
C ASP A 52 13.23 -26.65 16.26
N ARG A 53 13.30 -26.81 14.95
CA ARG A 53 14.24 -26.03 14.14
C ARG A 53 13.89 -24.56 14.29
N PRO A 54 14.90 -23.65 14.25
CA PRO A 54 14.61 -22.25 14.11
C PRO A 54 13.67 -22.07 12.92
N GLY A 55 12.67 -21.22 13.09
CA GLY A 55 11.53 -21.08 12.17
C GLY A 55 11.97 -21.08 10.71
N GLY A 56 11.24 -21.82 9.89
CA GLY A 56 11.47 -21.88 8.45
C GLY A 56 11.44 -20.48 7.85
N THR A 57 11.94 -20.33 6.62
CA THR A 57 11.90 -19.06 5.91
C THR A 57 10.58 -18.93 5.16
N ILE A 58 9.82 -17.87 5.41
CA ILE A 58 8.75 -17.45 4.53
C ILE A 58 9.35 -16.51 3.49
N ILE A 59 9.07 -16.76 2.21
CA ILE A 59 9.52 -15.91 1.12
C ILE A 59 8.34 -15.11 0.62
N LEU A 60 8.48 -13.78 0.64
CA LEU A 60 7.52 -12.86 0.05
C LEU A 60 8.08 -12.25 -1.24
N ARG A 61 7.22 -12.12 -2.25
CA ARG A 61 7.48 -11.32 -3.44
C ARG A 61 6.28 -10.43 -3.67
N LYS A 62 6.50 -9.11 -3.69
CA LYS A 62 5.47 -8.10 -3.84
C LYS A 62 5.63 -7.35 -5.16
N SER A 63 4.51 -7.08 -5.82
CA SER A 63 4.46 -6.30 -7.06
C SER A 63 3.20 -5.46 -7.12
N ALA A 64 3.25 -4.37 -7.85
CA ALA A 64 2.12 -3.53 -8.21
C ALA A 64 1.75 -3.75 -9.68
N SER A 65 0.47 -3.55 -10.04
CA SER A 65 -0.04 -3.70 -11.41
C SER A 65 0.48 -2.64 -12.37
N SER A 66 0.90 -1.48 -11.84
CA SER A 66 1.47 -0.38 -12.63
C SER A 66 2.64 0.25 -11.87
N PRO A 67 3.69 0.68 -12.56
CA PRO A 67 4.80 1.43 -11.97
C PRO A 67 4.46 2.90 -11.71
N THR A 68 3.38 3.43 -12.32
CA THR A 68 2.91 4.81 -12.19
C THR A 68 1.41 4.85 -11.97
N ALA A 69 0.91 5.89 -11.32
CA ALA A 69 -0.52 6.15 -11.10
C ALA A 69 -0.76 7.65 -10.90
N VAL A 70 -1.99 8.11 -11.10
CA VAL A 70 -2.46 9.46 -10.80
C VAL A 70 -3.54 9.42 -9.70
N PRO A 71 -3.87 10.55 -9.06
CA PRO A 71 -4.97 10.62 -8.09
C PRO A 71 -6.26 10.01 -8.65
N GLY A 72 -6.90 9.12 -7.86
CA GLY A 72 -8.10 8.38 -8.26
C GLY A 72 -7.85 7.00 -8.88
N ASP A 73 -6.65 6.72 -9.35
CA ASP A 73 -6.33 5.43 -9.96
C ASP A 73 -6.38 4.28 -8.95
N PRO A 74 -6.94 3.12 -9.34
CA PRO A 74 -6.79 1.87 -8.61
C PRO A 74 -5.47 1.18 -8.99
N VAL A 75 -4.70 0.78 -7.99
CA VAL A 75 -3.48 -0.03 -8.16
C VAL A 75 -3.68 -1.36 -7.47
N GLN A 76 -3.61 -2.45 -8.22
CA GLN A 76 -3.64 -3.79 -7.65
C GLN A 76 -2.25 -4.19 -7.17
N TYR A 77 -2.16 -4.63 -5.92
CA TYR A 77 -0.96 -5.24 -5.35
C TYR A 77 -1.12 -6.76 -5.31
N ARG A 78 -0.02 -7.43 -5.58
CA ARG A 78 0.09 -8.88 -5.54
C ARG A 78 1.27 -9.28 -4.68
N ILE A 79 1.01 -10.16 -3.70
CA ILE A 79 2.04 -10.75 -2.83
C ILE A 79 2.00 -12.26 -3.03
N ILE A 80 3.11 -12.83 -3.47
CA ILE A 80 3.32 -14.28 -3.46
C ILE A 80 3.90 -14.62 -2.10
N VAL A 81 3.20 -15.47 -1.35
CA VAL A 81 3.63 -16.01 -0.07
C VAL A 81 4.07 -17.44 -0.30
N GLN A 82 5.34 -17.75 -0.08
CA GLN A 82 5.91 -19.08 -0.32
C GLN A 82 6.58 -19.61 0.94
N ASN A 83 6.35 -20.88 1.22
CA ASN A 83 7.12 -21.60 2.22
C ASN A 83 8.49 -21.98 1.62
N GLY A 84 9.55 -21.40 2.16
CA GLY A 84 10.94 -21.70 1.75
C GLY A 84 11.49 -23.01 2.31
N ASP A 85 10.76 -23.69 3.19
CA ASP A 85 11.16 -24.95 3.77
C ASP A 85 10.60 -26.14 2.93
N ALA A 86 11.48 -26.93 2.34
CA ALA A 86 11.12 -28.11 1.57
C ALA A 86 10.82 -29.34 2.47
N GLY A 87 11.22 -29.31 3.72
CA GLY A 87 11.03 -30.41 4.68
C GLY A 87 9.79 -30.29 5.55
N ARG A 88 9.22 -29.08 5.68
CA ARG A 88 8.18 -28.81 6.68
C ARG A 88 7.14 -27.80 6.14
N GLY A 89 5.88 -27.97 6.52
CA GLY A 89 4.83 -26.97 6.30
C GLY A 89 4.95 -25.81 7.31
N THR A 90 4.37 -24.66 6.99
CA THR A 90 4.27 -23.53 7.92
C THR A 90 3.16 -23.74 8.95
N GLY A 91 3.14 -22.96 10.01
CA GLY A 91 1.94 -22.70 10.79
C GLY A 91 0.99 -21.73 10.09
N ALA A 92 -0.06 -21.27 10.78
CA ALA A 92 -0.89 -20.16 10.32
C ALA A 92 -0.01 -18.92 10.13
N ILE A 93 -0.19 -18.21 9.00
CA ILE A 93 0.68 -17.10 8.58
C ILE A 93 -0.05 -15.79 8.79
N THR A 94 0.57 -14.85 9.48
CA THR A 94 0.14 -13.46 9.57
C THR A 94 0.96 -12.63 8.59
N VAL A 95 0.32 -12.04 7.58
CA VAL A 95 0.92 -11.03 6.70
C VAL A 95 0.58 -9.66 7.23
N THR A 96 1.60 -8.84 7.45
CA THR A 96 1.46 -7.43 7.85
C THR A 96 1.96 -6.57 6.73
N ASP A 97 1.12 -5.64 6.27
CA ASP A 97 1.40 -4.74 5.16
C ASP A 97 1.29 -3.29 5.62
N THR A 98 2.32 -2.48 5.36
CA THR A 98 2.36 -1.05 5.68
C THR A 98 2.05 -0.27 4.41
N LEU A 99 0.84 0.27 4.37
CA LEU A 99 0.30 0.99 3.22
C LEU A 99 0.87 2.41 3.15
N PRO A 100 1.18 2.91 1.94
CA PRO A 100 1.67 4.29 1.75
C PRO A 100 0.59 5.33 2.07
N ALA A 101 1.00 6.54 2.50
CA ALA A 101 0.09 7.61 2.93
C ALA A 101 -0.81 8.10 1.80
N GLU A 102 -0.28 8.07 0.61
CA GLU A 102 -0.91 8.55 -0.62
C GLU A 102 -2.01 7.62 -1.14
N MET A 103 -2.15 6.44 -0.53
CA MET A 103 -3.11 5.43 -0.98
C MET A 103 -4.03 4.97 0.15
N ARG A 104 -5.19 4.47 -0.20
CA ARG A 104 -6.16 3.86 0.72
C ARG A 104 -6.60 2.50 0.21
N LEU A 105 -6.87 1.57 1.13
CA LEU A 105 -7.40 0.25 0.77
C LEU A 105 -8.83 0.38 0.21
N LYS A 106 -9.06 -0.21 -0.96
CA LYS A 106 -10.42 -0.45 -1.45
C LYS A 106 -11.05 -1.57 -0.64
N LEU A 107 -12.15 -1.26 0.05
CA LEU A 107 -12.85 -2.22 0.88
C LEU A 107 -13.28 -3.45 0.06
N ASN A 108 -13.27 -4.61 0.70
CA ASN A 108 -13.65 -5.89 0.09
C ASN A 108 -12.81 -6.30 -1.15
N SER A 109 -11.61 -5.75 -1.32
CA SER A 109 -10.70 -6.11 -2.43
C SER A 109 -9.69 -7.20 -2.08
N VAL A 110 -9.52 -7.53 -0.79
CA VAL A 110 -8.51 -8.50 -0.34
C VAL A 110 -8.92 -9.92 -0.71
N ARG A 111 -8.04 -10.63 -1.43
CA ARG A 111 -8.26 -12.00 -1.89
C ARG A 111 -7.01 -12.85 -1.63
N TYR A 112 -7.23 -14.08 -1.20
CA TYR A 112 -6.19 -15.11 -1.12
C TYR A 112 -6.55 -16.27 -2.05
N ASN A 113 -5.70 -16.57 -3.02
CA ASN A 113 -5.96 -17.54 -4.11
C ASN A 113 -7.31 -17.29 -4.82
N GLY A 114 -7.67 -16.01 -5.02
CA GLY A 114 -8.92 -15.59 -5.65
C GLY A 114 -10.14 -15.55 -4.71
N MET A 115 -10.06 -16.13 -3.52
CA MET A 115 -11.15 -16.17 -2.55
C MET A 115 -11.06 -15.01 -1.56
N THR A 116 -12.20 -14.56 -1.05
CA THR A 116 -12.25 -13.55 0.02
C THR A 116 -11.56 -14.10 1.27
N VAL A 117 -10.72 -13.28 1.90
CA VAL A 117 -10.02 -13.60 3.13
C VAL A 117 -10.28 -12.51 4.18
N ALA A 118 -10.35 -12.91 5.44
CA ALA A 118 -10.51 -11.98 6.55
C ALA A 118 -9.23 -11.13 6.72
N TYR A 119 -9.42 -9.86 7.01
CA TYR A 119 -8.34 -8.92 7.29
C TYR A 119 -8.78 -7.89 8.32
N SER A 120 -7.82 -7.27 8.97
CA SER A 120 -8.02 -6.09 9.82
C SER A 120 -7.12 -4.96 9.33
N ALA A 121 -7.58 -3.72 9.53
CA ALA A 121 -6.80 -2.52 9.26
C ALA A 121 -6.75 -1.65 10.51
N THR A 122 -5.63 -0.94 10.72
CA THR A 122 -5.54 0.06 11.78
C THR A 122 -6.51 1.22 11.51
N PRO A 123 -6.95 1.98 12.55
CA PRO A 123 -7.89 3.08 12.38
C PRO A 123 -7.42 4.16 11.40
N ASP A 124 -6.11 4.37 11.28
CA ASP A 124 -5.48 5.29 10.32
C ASP A 124 -5.37 4.71 8.90
N GLY A 125 -5.79 3.44 8.71
CA GLY A 125 -5.71 2.74 7.44
C GLY A 125 -4.30 2.43 6.94
N ARG A 126 -3.27 2.58 7.81
CA ARG A 126 -1.84 2.47 7.41
C ARG A 126 -1.27 1.07 7.52
N ARG A 127 -1.88 0.21 8.28
CA ARG A 127 -1.42 -1.17 8.46
C ARG A 127 -2.56 -2.13 8.21
N LEU A 128 -2.32 -3.06 7.29
CA LEU A 128 -3.23 -4.15 6.96
C LEU A 128 -2.65 -5.45 7.52
N THR A 129 -3.47 -6.20 8.24
CA THR A 129 -3.11 -7.51 8.80
C THR A 129 -4.04 -8.57 8.23
N ILE A 130 -3.48 -9.61 7.63
CA ILE A 130 -4.21 -10.69 6.98
C ILE A 130 -3.73 -12.02 7.54
N GLU A 131 -4.69 -12.84 7.99
CA GLU A 131 -4.43 -14.19 8.48
C GLU A 131 -4.61 -15.19 7.33
N LEU A 132 -3.57 -15.97 7.05
CA LEU A 132 -3.57 -16.97 6.00
C LEU A 132 -3.44 -18.38 6.56
N PRO A 133 -4.02 -19.39 5.91
CA PRO A 133 -3.86 -20.77 6.31
C PRO A 133 -2.41 -21.25 6.20
N PRO A 134 -2.06 -22.32 6.89
CA PRO A 134 -0.75 -22.96 6.74
C PRO A 134 -0.46 -23.34 5.29
N LEU A 135 0.82 -23.20 4.89
CA LEU A 135 1.31 -23.68 3.60
C LEU A 135 1.97 -25.06 3.76
N SER A 136 1.75 -25.92 2.82
CA SER A 136 2.47 -27.20 2.71
C SER A 136 3.99 -26.97 2.46
N ARG A 137 4.75 -28.05 2.44
CA ARG A 137 6.19 -28.03 2.06
C ARG A 137 6.35 -27.40 0.70
N SER A 138 7.24 -26.43 0.56
CA SER A 138 7.43 -25.65 -0.68
C SER A 138 6.16 -25.05 -1.27
N GLY A 139 5.05 -25.07 -0.53
CA GLY A 139 3.76 -24.55 -0.95
C GLY A 139 3.78 -23.03 -1.08
N SER A 140 2.89 -22.50 -1.89
CA SER A 140 2.73 -21.07 -2.10
C SER A 140 1.25 -20.69 -2.22
N GLY A 141 0.97 -19.40 -1.96
CA GLY A 141 -0.32 -18.79 -2.19
C GLY A 141 -0.16 -17.36 -2.70
N ILE A 142 -1.22 -16.81 -3.25
CA ILE A 142 -1.24 -15.49 -3.83
C ILE A 142 -2.25 -14.63 -3.08
N LEU A 143 -1.76 -13.57 -2.47
CA LEU A 143 -2.57 -12.54 -1.84
C LEU A 143 -2.65 -11.35 -2.80
N THR A 144 -3.86 -10.84 -3.03
CA THR A 144 -4.10 -9.65 -3.86
C THR A 144 -5.04 -8.69 -3.15
N TYR A 145 -4.86 -7.40 -3.37
CA TYR A 145 -5.76 -6.35 -2.92
C TYR A 145 -5.56 -5.10 -3.79
N ILE A 146 -6.49 -4.16 -3.69
CA ILE A 146 -6.47 -2.92 -4.47
C ILE A 146 -6.29 -1.74 -3.52
N LEU A 147 -5.34 -0.86 -3.83
CA LEU A 147 -5.24 0.47 -3.24
C LEU A 147 -5.70 1.49 -4.26
N GLU A 148 -6.41 2.51 -3.80
CA GLU A 148 -6.79 3.68 -4.60
C GLU A 148 -5.88 4.85 -4.22
N VAL A 149 -5.33 5.54 -5.22
CA VAL A 149 -4.55 6.76 -4.99
C VAL A 149 -5.50 7.84 -4.49
N ARG A 150 -5.17 8.46 -3.37
CA ARG A 150 -6.02 9.49 -2.74
C ARG A 150 -6.05 10.75 -3.61
N PRO A 151 -7.18 11.49 -3.59
CA PRO A 151 -7.29 12.75 -4.34
C PRO A 151 -6.25 13.80 -3.93
N ASP A 152 -5.84 13.79 -2.66
CA ASP A 152 -4.85 14.69 -2.07
C ASP A 152 -3.41 14.14 -2.08
N ALA A 153 -3.18 13.04 -2.83
CA ALA A 153 -1.89 12.40 -2.94
C ALA A 153 -0.84 13.33 -3.56
N LYS A 154 0.30 13.47 -2.89
CA LYS A 154 1.41 14.26 -3.42
C LYS A 154 2.18 13.46 -4.48
N PRO A 155 2.62 14.09 -5.57
CA PRO A 155 3.50 13.44 -6.54
C PRO A 155 4.79 12.98 -5.89
N GLY A 156 5.24 11.78 -6.25
CA GLY A 156 6.45 11.20 -5.66
C GLY A 156 6.44 9.68 -5.71
N LEU A 157 7.43 9.06 -5.06
CA LEU A 157 7.53 7.61 -4.96
C LEU A 157 6.74 7.13 -3.74
N SER A 158 5.75 6.29 -3.98
CA SER A 158 4.89 5.68 -2.97
C SER A 158 5.33 4.23 -2.77
N LEU A 159 5.84 3.90 -1.57
CA LEU A 159 6.41 2.61 -1.24
C LEU A 159 5.45 1.83 -0.33
N ASN A 160 5.09 0.62 -0.76
CA ASN A 160 4.23 -0.29 -0.05
C ASN A 160 5.02 -1.52 0.39
N GLN A 161 5.08 -1.80 1.71
CA GLN A 161 5.96 -2.79 2.32
C GLN A 161 5.19 -3.85 3.09
N ALA A 162 5.56 -5.13 2.89
CA ALA A 162 4.96 -6.25 3.58
C ALA A 162 5.99 -7.16 4.24
N SER A 163 5.61 -7.77 5.34
CA SER A 163 6.33 -8.85 6.01
C SER A 163 5.35 -9.94 6.43
N ALA A 164 5.86 -11.14 6.65
CA ALA A 164 5.06 -12.26 7.13
C ALA A 164 5.77 -13.01 8.24
N ARG A 165 4.97 -13.57 9.14
CA ARG A 165 5.42 -14.49 10.16
C ARG A 165 4.39 -15.61 10.34
N ASP A 166 4.82 -16.78 10.74
CA ASP A 166 3.89 -17.82 11.18
C ASP A 166 3.92 -17.97 12.72
N ASN A 167 2.96 -18.73 13.24
CA ASN A 167 2.85 -19.00 14.68
C ASN A 167 3.91 -20.01 15.19
N ARG A 168 4.80 -20.49 14.31
CA ARG A 168 5.89 -21.41 14.64
C ARG A 168 7.28 -20.75 14.56
N GLY A 169 7.32 -19.42 14.39
CA GLY A 169 8.56 -18.63 14.38
C GLY A 169 9.21 -18.46 13.00
N ALA A 170 8.61 -18.95 11.91
CA ALA A 170 9.08 -18.62 10.57
C ALA A 170 8.78 -17.15 10.26
N GLN A 171 9.73 -16.47 9.61
CA GLN A 171 9.61 -15.07 9.26
C GLN A 171 10.10 -14.82 7.83
N SER A 172 9.60 -13.77 7.21
CA SER A 172 10.08 -13.28 5.92
C SER A 172 11.01 -12.08 6.09
N ALA A 173 11.83 -11.81 5.09
CA ALA A 173 12.34 -10.47 4.84
C ALA A 173 11.17 -9.53 4.44
N ILE A 174 11.41 -8.21 4.50
CA ILE A 174 10.48 -7.21 3.98
C ILE A 174 10.47 -7.32 2.46
N ALA A 175 9.28 -7.41 1.87
CA ALA A 175 9.06 -7.29 0.44
C ALA A 175 8.33 -5.99 0.16
N ASP A 176 8.75 -5.28 -0.87
CA ASP A 176 8.20 -3.98 -1.22
C ASP A 176 7.81 -3.89 -2.69
N ALA A 177 6.94 -2.93 -2.99
CA ALA A 177 6.61 -2.52 -4.35
C ALA A 177 6.38 -1.01 -4.37
N ALA A 178 7.04 -0.34 -5.30
CA ALA A 178 6.99 1.10 -5.45
C ALA A 178 6.11 1.49 -6.64
N VAL A 179 5.30 2.55 -6.46
CA VAL A 179 4.51 3.19 -7.52
C VAL A 179 4.82 4.68 -7.49
N ARG A 180 5.14 5.25 -8.64
CA ARG A 180 5.35 6.69 -8.78
C ARG A 180 4.02 7.37 -9.01
N ILE A 181 3.60 8.21 -8.06
CA ILE A 181 2.43 9.07 -8.22
C ILE A 181 2.84 10.25 -9.09
N LEU A 182 2.13 10.42 -10.20
CA LEU A 182 2.30 11.53 -11.12
C LEU A 182 1.26 12.61 -10.82
N ARG A 183 1.53 13.84 -11.27
CA ARG A 183 0.50 14.87 -11.32
C ARG A 183 -0.54 14.48 -12.35
N ASP A 184 -1.80 14.59 -12.00
CA ASP A 184 -2.86 14.55 -13.00
C ASP A 184 -2.88 15.91 -13.71
N GLY A 185 -2.43 15.93 -14.94
CA GLY A 185 -2.35 17.15 -15.74
C GLY A 185 -3.74 17.78 -16.05
N ILE A 186 -4.83 17.11 -15.68
CA ILE A 186 -6.21 17.60 -15.85
C ILE A 186 -6.71 18.21 -14.55
N THR A 187 -6.54 17.56 -13.42
CA THR A 187 -7.03 18.02 -12.10
C THR A 187 -6.16 19.11 -11.48
N ASP A 188 -4.89 19.23 -11.88
CA ASP A 188 -3.99 20.27 -11.37
C ASP A 188 -4.10 21.59 -12.15
N ARG A 189 -4.98 21.70 -13.15
CA ARG A 189 -5.16 22.92 -13.92
C ARG A 189 -6.41 23.68 -13.49
N MET A 190 -6.24 24.98 -13.33
CA MET A 190 -7.27 25.90 -12.87
C MET A 190 -7.74 26.77 -14.03
N THR A 191 -8.92 27.36 -13.90
CA THR A 191 -9.43 28.38 -14.81
C THR A 191 -9.48 29.71 -14.07
N ILE A 192 -8.86 30.75 -14.65
CA ILE A 192 -9.02 32.12 -14.21
C ILE A 192 -10.18 32.72 -15.02
N ILE A 193 -11.18 33.28 -14.36
CA ILE A 193 -12.27 34.00 -14.99
C ILE A 193 -12.29 35.43 -14.48
N GLY A 194 -12.63 36.36 -15.35
CA GLY A 194 -12.74 37.77 -14.97
C GLY A 194 -13.60 38.57 -15.91
N ARG A 195 -13.75 39.84 -15.61
CA ARG A 195 -14.52 40.80 -16.40
C ARG A 195 -13.86 42.18 -16.36
N ILE A 196 -13.78 42.83 -17.50
CA ILE A 196 -13.37 44.24 -17.63
C ILE A 196 -14.59 45.07 -17.79
N THR A 197 -14.77 46.12 -16.96
CA THR A 197 -15.94 46.99 -16.95
C THR A 197 -15.56 48.46 -16.98
N ASP A 198 -16.40 49.29 -17.56
CA ASP A 198 -16.32 50.74 -17.42
C ASP A 198 -16.89 51.18 -16.05
N GLY A 199 -16.34 52.22 -15.47
CA GLY A 199 -16.91 52.88 -14.29
C GLY A 199 -16.59 52.24 -12.95
N GLY A 200 -15.50 52.64 -12.40
CA GLY A 200 -15.11 52.62 -10.96
C GLY A 200 -15.44 51.36 -10.14
N CYS A 201 -14.91 51.25 -8.96
CA CYS A 201 -15.29 50.23 -7.98
C CYS A 201 -16.73 50.48 -7.48
N THR A 202 -17.73 50.00 -8.19
CA THR A 202 -19.12 50.04 -7.74
C THR A 202 -19.44 48.87 -6.85
N VAL A 203 -20.38 49.06 -5.90
CA VAL A 203 -20.85 48.02 -4.97
C VAL A 203 -21.50 46.83 -5.68
N ASP A 204 -22.01 47.06 -6.92
CA ASP A 204 -22.62 46.05 -7.76
C ASP A 204 -21.92 45.96 -9.14
N PRO A 205 -20.94 45.03 -9.27
CA PRO A 205 -20.23 44.85 -10.54
C PRO A 205 -21.13 44.40 -11.71
N SER A 206 -22.33 43.90 -11.42
CA SER A 206 -23.30 43.45 -12.46
C SER A 206 -23.95 44.62 -13.18
N ALA A 207 -24.00 45.81 -12.57
CA ALA A 207 -24.55 47.02 -13.13
C ALA A 207 -23.59 47.79 -14.06
N ALA A 208 -22.28 47.46 -14.03
CA ALA A 208 -21.30 48.13 -14.89
C ALA A 208 -21.29 47.51 -16.29
N ASN A 209 -21.11 48.36 -17.33
CA ASN A 209 -21.00 47.86 -18.70
C ASN A 209 -19.67 47.13 -18.91
N GLY A 210 -19.72 45.99 -19.59
CA GLY A 210 -18.51 45.28 -20.00
C GLY A 210 -17.78 45.99 -21.13
N ILE A 211 -16.47 46.00 -21.12
CA ILE A 211 -15.65 46.53 -22.21
C ILE A 211 -15.19 45.37 -23.10
N PRO A 212 -15.70 45.24 -24.34
CA PRO A 212 -15.30 44.17 -25.24
C PRO A 212 -13.97 44.45 -25.93
N GLY A 213 -13.30 43.41 -26.42
CA GLY A 213 -12.10 43.52 -27.26
C GLY A 213 -10.83 43.86 -26.50
N VAL A 214 -10.85 43.94 -25.17
CA VAL A 214 -9.69 44.23 -24.36
C VAL A 214 -8.82 42.97 -24.25
N ARG A 215 -7.51 43.14 -24.51
CA ARG A 215 -6.52 42.07 -24.33
C ARG A 215 -6.07 42.00 -22.88
N VAL A 216 -6.27 40.86 -22.26
CA VAL A 216 -5.80 40.54 -20.91
C VAL A 216 -4.70 39.52 -21.02
N MET A 217 -3.58 39.70 -20.34
CA MET A 217 -2.38 38.87 -20.44
C MET A 217 -2.00 38.26 -19.10
N LEU A 218 -1.40 37.08 -19.12
CA LEU A 218 -0.70 36.46 -18.01
C LEU A 218 0.82 36.65 -18.17
N GLU A 219 1.57 36.43 -17.10
CA GLU A 219 3.02 36.55 -17.05
C GLU A 219 3.78 35.61 -18.00
N ASP A 220 3.14 34.50 -18.43
CA ASP A 220 3.71 33.53 -19.36
C ASP A 220 3.53 33.94 -20.84
N GLY A 221 2.93 35.11 -21.08
CA GLY A 221 2.66 35.63 -22.41
C GLY A 221 1.37 35.13 -23.06
N SER A 222 0.61 34.25 -22.40
CA SER A 222 -0.74 33.89 -22.86
C SER A 222 -1.69 35.07 -22.71
N TYR A 223 -2.68 35.18 -23.60
CA TYR A 223 -3.67 36.26 -23.55
C TYR A 223 -5.07 35.76 -23.88
N ALA A 224 -6.06 36.45 -23.33
CA ALA A 224 -7.46 36.35 -23.67
C ALA A 224 -7.99 37.70 -24.13
N VAL A 225 -9.05 37.69 -24.97
CA VAL A 225 -9.74 38.92 -25.41
C VAL A 225 -11.13 38.88 -24.82
N THR A 226 -11.56 40.01 -24.23
CA THR A 226 -12.88 40.11 -23.62
C THR A 226 -14.01 39.99 -24.66
N ASP A 227 -15.07 39.27 -24.28
CA ASP A 227 -16.31 39.14 -25.06
C ASP A 227 -17.19 40.43 -25.02
N ILE A 228 -18.38 40.37 -25.62
CA ILE A 228 -19.29 41.50 -25.68
C ILE A 228 -19.77 41.99 -24.30
N GLU A 229 -19.75 41.12 -23.28
CA GLU A 229 -20.05 41.45 -21.89
C GLU A 229 -18.77 41.80 -21.07
N GLY A 230 -17.62 41.92 -21.73
CA GLY A 230 -16.34 42.23 -21.11
C GLY A 230 -15.69 41.05 -20.35
N ARG A 231 -16.18 39.82 -20.51
CA ARG A 231 -15.70 38.63 -19.80
C ARG A 231 -14.51 38.03 -20.51
N TYR A 232 -13.58 37.49 -19.71
CA TYR A 232 -12.44 36.70 -20.19
C TYR A 232 -12.22 35.48 -19.35
N HIS A 233 -11.51 34.49 -19.87
CA HIS A 233 -11.03 33.33 -19.11
C HIS A 233 -9.70 32.83 -19.66
N PHE A 234 -8.93 32.20 -18.75
CA PHE A 234 -7.74 31.43 -19.07
C PHE A 234 -7.96 30.01 -18.57
N GLU A 235 -7.88 29.03 -19.43
CA GLU A 235 -7.97 27.63 -19.09
C GLU A 235 -6.58 27.01 -18.95
N GLY A 236 -6.46 25.97 -18.12
CA GLY A 236 -5.24 25.21 -18.02
C GLY A 236 -4.10 25.91 -17.28
N VAL A 237 -4.40 26.83 -16.38
CA VAL A 237 -3.43 27.56 -15.56
C VAL A 237 -2.93 26.66 -14.43
N LEU A 238 -1.62 26.56 -14.22
CA LEU A 238 -1.04 25.80 -13.11
C LEU A 238 -1.30 26.49 -11.76
N PRO A 239 -1.44 25.75 -10.65
CA PRO A 239 -1.50 26.35 -9.32
C PRO A 239 -0.24 27.18 -9.01
N GLY A 240 -0.43 28.40 -8.49
CA GLY A 240 0.69 29.29 -8.16
C GLY A 240 0.25 30.74 -7.99
N MET A 241 1.22 31.63 -7.94
CA MET A 241 0.97 33.07 -8.02
C MET A 241 1.00 33.47 -9.50
N HIS A 242 -0.03 34.18 -9.92
CA HIS A 242 -0.20 34.67 -11.29
C HIS A 242 -0.42 36.17 -11.31
N VAL A 243 0.03 36.81 -12.37
CA VAL A 243 -0.19 38.22 -12.61
C VAL A 243 -1.08 38.36 -13.84
N VAL A 244 -2.24 39.00 -13.64
CA VAL A 244 -3.17 39.33 -14.74
C VAL A 244 -2.98 40.80 -15.05
N GLN A 245 -2.67 41.13 -16.30
CA GLN A 245 -2.44 42.48 -16.79
C GLN A 245 -3.35 42.79 -17.97
N ILE A 246 -3.78 44.05 -18.07
CA ILE A 246 -4.46 44.56 -19.25
C ILE A 246 -3.40 45.13 -20.21
N ASP A 247 -3.53 44.85 -21.51
CA ASP A 247 -2.79 45.57 -22.53
C ASP A 247 -3.47 46.94 -22.76
N PRO A 248 -2.81 48.04 -22.30
CA PRO A 248 -3.41 49.38 -22.42
C PRO A 248 -3.70 49.80 -23.86
N SER A 249 -2.97 49.23 -24.83
CA SER A 249 -3.19 49.57 -26.26
C SER A 249 -4.49 49.00 -26.82
N SER A 250 -5.13 48.03 -26.11
CA SER A 250 -6.36 47.39 -26.49
C SER A 250 -7.60 48.06 -25.86
N LEU A 251 -7.41 49.03 -24.97
CA LEU A 251 -8.52 49.79 -24.41
C LEU A 251 -9.08 50.77 -25.41
N PRO A 252 -10.42 51.04 -25.38
CA PRO A 252 -10.99 52.17 -26.13
C PRO A 252 -10.31 53.50 -25.77
N SER A 253 -10.21 54.42 -26.72
CA SER A 253 -9.41 55.66 -26.57
C SER A 253 -9.97 56.62 -25.50
N ASP A 254 -11.17 56.38 -25.01
CA ASP A 254 -11.84 57.14 -23.94
C ASP A 254 -11.72 56.47 -22.55
N GLN A 255 -11.01 55.33 -22.46
CA GLN A 255 -10.80 54.60 -21.22
C GLN A 255 -9.32 54.66 -20.80
N VAL A 256 -9.08 54.96 -19.54
CA VAL A 256 -7.76 54.93 -18.93
C VAL A 256 -7.74 53.79 -17.90
N PRO A 257 -6.72 52.91 -17.86
CA PRO A 257 -6.63 51.81 -16.91
C PRO A 257 -6.50 52.25 -15.46
#